data_e7da18b0c3242b9ed6fbd3fd1dea42d9
#
_entry.id   e7da18b0c3242b9ed6fbd3fd1dea42d9
#
_cell.length_a   1.000
_cell.length_b   1.000
_cell.length_c   1.000
_cell.angle_alpha   90.00
_cell.angle_beta   90.00
_cell.angle_gamma   90.00
#
_symmetry.space_group_name_H-M   'P 1'
#
loop_
_entity.id
_entity.type
_entity.pdbx_description
1 polymer ?
#
loop_
_entity_poly.entity_id
_entity_poly.type
_entity_poly.pdbx_seq_one_letter_code
_entity_poly.pdbx_strand_id
1 'polypeptide(L)'
;MVIYIYSYKNIYGYKHLKIYPYIYIMAVFQTKTFLKHDDYMTPKSAWEAIIEYIPKDRIIYEPFYGDGTSGKILKELGCENVIHEPIDFFEHDKGDVIISNPPFTLKKEVFTRLKALGKPFIMICPSSMINTQYMRKLFSQEDAPIQIIIPLKRIQFIKMIDGVVDPDQKRACNFDCFYYCWKMNLPRDIIWLEELK
;
A
#
# COMPACT_ATOMS: atom_id res chain seq x y z
N MET A 1 -3.74 -10.13 -28.16
CA MET A 1 -3.10 -8.80 -28.08
C MET A 1 -4.23 -7.78 -28.04
N VAL A 2 -4.57 -7.28 -26.86
CA VAL A 2 -5.62 -6.26 -26.70
C VAL A 2 -4.90 -4.93 -26.55
N ILE A 3 -5.15 -4.02 -27.50
CA ILE A 3 -4.59 -2.67 -27.48
C ILE A 3 -5.65 -1.77 -26.87
N TYR A 4 -5.40 -1.25 -25.65
CA TYR A 4 -6.22 -0.19 -25.09
C TYR A 4 -5.66 1.16 -25.51
N ILE A 5 -6.49 1.94 -26.23
CA ILE A 5 -6.17 3.30 -26.64
C ILE A 5 -6.85 4.23 -25.64
N TYR A 6 -6.08 4.92 -24.81
CA TYR A 6 -6.59 6.00 -23.97
C TYR A 6 -6.24 7.35 -24.56
N SER A 7 -7.24 8.17 -24.78
CA SER A 7 -7.06 9.57 -25.19
C SER A 7 -7.06 10.47 -23.96
N TYR A 8 -6.01 11.22 -23.78
CA TYR A 8 -5.85 12.21 -22.72
C TYR A 8 -6.08 13.62 -23.27
N LYS A 9 -6.98 14.37 -22.64
CA LYS A 9 -7.18 15.79 -22.93
C LYS A 9 -6.47 16.58 -21.83
N ASN A 10 -5.34 17.20 -22.14
CA ASN A 10 -4.73 18.12 -21.20
C ASN A 10 -5.30 19.53 -21.43
N ILE A 11 -5.20 20.38 -20.41
CA ILE A 11 -5.68 21.75 -20.37
C ILE A 11 -5.04 22.67 -21.43
N TYR A 12 -4.08 22.20 -22.23
CA TYR A 12 -3.38 22.96 -23.28
C TYR A 12 -3.59 22.43 -24.71
N GLY A 13 -4.51 21.48 -24.92
CA GLY A 13 -5.02 21.17 -26.25
C GLY A 13 -4.12 20.37 -27.21
N TYR A 14 -3.00 19.82 -26.81
CA TYR A 14 -2.13 19.05 -27.69
C TYR A 14 -2.30 17.54 -27.54
N LYS A 15 -2.59 16.85 -28.67
CA LYS A 15 -2.64 15.40 -28.78
C LYS A 15 -1.25 14.88 -29.11
N HIS A 16 -0.63 14.13 -28.19
CA HIS A 16 0.51 13.27 -28.50
C HIS A 16 0.13 11.81 -28.31
N LEU A 17 0.06 11.05 -29.40
CA LEU A 17 0.00 9.59 -29.41
C LEU A 17 1.42 9.05 -29.22
N LYS A 18 1.70 8.38 -28.10
CA LYS A 18 2.88 7.52 -27.96
C LYS A 18 2.42 6.09 -27.75
N ILE A 19 2.79 5.23 -28.69
CA ILE A 19 2.61 3.79 -28.61
C ILE A 19 3.83 3.23 -27.88
N TYR A 20 3.61 2.61 -26.71
CA TYR A 20 4.64 1.88 -25.97
C TYR A 20 4.42 0.37 -26.16
N PRO A 21 5.39 -0.39 -26.66
CA PRO A 21 5.37 -1.85 -26.58
C PRO A 21 5.87 -2.27 -25.20
N TYR A 22 5.06 -3.09 -24.54
CA TYR A 22 5.24 -3.61 -23.18
C TYR A 22 4.89 -2.65 -22.02
N ILE A 23 3.85 -2.83 -21.65
CA ILE A 23 2.84 -2.77 -20.61
C ILE A 23 3.45 -2.98 -19.23
N TYR A 24 3.75 -1.88 -18.57
CA TYR A 24 3.47 -1.79 -17.14
C TYR A 24 2.09 -1.14 -17.01
N ILE A 25 1.06 -1.95 -16.81
CA ILE A 25 -0.20 -1.45 -16.26
C ILE A 25 0.08 -1.27 -14.77
N MET A 26 0.78 -0.21 -14.45
CA MET A 26 0.71 0.35 -13.13
C MET A 26 -0.58 1.15 -13.11
N ALA A 27 -1.49 0.70 -12.25
CA ALA A 27 -2.79 1.31 -12.11
C ALA A 27 -2.68 2.83 -11.98
N VAL A 28 -3.09 3.45 -13.01
CA VAL A 28 -3.77 4.71 -13.21
C VAL A 28 -3.54 5.81 -12.15
N PHE A 29 -3.11 6.92 -12.62
CA PHE A 29 -2.73 8.22 -12.06
C PHE A 29 -1.24 8.42 -11.81
N GLN A 30 -0.40 7.89 -12.69
CA GLN A 30 1.02 8.16 -12.64
C GLN A 30 1.35 9.46 -13.37
N THR A 31 1.44 10.54 -12.63
CA THR A 31 2.26 11.67 -13.07
C THR A 31 3.73 11.23 -13.00
N LYS A 32 4.61 11.83 -13.82
CA LYS A 32 6.07 11.55 -13.74
C LYS A 32 6.63 11.75 -12.33
N THR A 33 6.01 12.61 -11.53
CA THR A 33 6.33 12.88 -10.13
C THR A 33 5.96 11.72 -9.21
N PHE A 34 4.85 11.04 -9.47
CA PHE A 34 4.38 9.88 -8.72
C PHE A 34 5.39 8.72 -8.82
N LEU A 35 5.76 8.33 -10.04
CA LEU A 35 6.74 7.26 -10.28
C LEU A 35 8.07 7.51 -9.57
N LYS A 36 8.50 8.77 -9.50
CA LYS A 36 9.79 9.13 -8.91
C LYS A 36 9.81 9.06 -7.38
N HIS A 37 8.66 9.19 -6.72
CA HIS A 37 8.56 9.31 -5.26
C HIS A 37 7.92 8.12 -4.55
N ASP A 38 7.19 7.25 -5.25
CA ASP A 38 6.47 6.11 -4.66
C ASP A 38 6.97 4.74 -5.19
N ASP A 39 8.14 4.69 -5.81
CA ASP A 39 8.72 3.46 -6.36
C ASP A 39 9.52 2.69 -5.30
N TYR A 40 8.81 2.25 -4.26
CA TYR A 40 9.35 1.52 -3.12
C TYR A 40 8.61 0.21 -2.90
N MET A 41 9.35 -0.91 -2.94
CA MET A 41 8.80 -2.23 -2.64
C MET A 41 8.93 -2.55 -1.15
N THR A 42 7.95 -3.25 -0.62
CA THR A 42 7.92 -3.65 0.78
C THR A 42 8.79 -4.88 0.99
N PRO A 43 9.79 -4.84 1.88
CA PRO A 43 10.63 -6.00 2.15
C PRO A 43 9.84 -7.09 2.87
N LYS A 44 10.24 -8.36 2.68
CA LYS A 44 9.61 -9.51 3.33
C LYS A 44 9.54 -9.38 4.85
N SER A 45 10.59 -8.85 5.46
CA SER A 45 10.67 -8.63 6.91
C SER A 45 9.56 -7.70 7.46
N ALA A 46 9.05 -6.77 6.64
CA ALA A 46 7.93 -5.93 7.06
C ALA A 46 6.62 -6.71 7.17
N TRP A 47 6.39 -7.69 6.29
CA TRP A 47 5.24 -8.57 6.37
C TRP A 47 5.39 -9.63 7.46
N GLU A 48 6.58 -10.20 7.60
CA GLU A 48 6.92 -11.16 8.68
C GLU A 48 6.65 -10.56 10.06
N ALA A 49 7.00 -9.30 10.26
CA ALA A 49 6.86 -8.61 11.53
C ALA A 49 5.41 -8.49 12.04
N ILE A 50 4.43 -8.58 11.14
CA ILE A 50 3.00 -8.45 11.49
C ILE A 50 2.17 -9.68 11.15
N ILE A 51 2.81 -10.79 10.77
CA ILE A 51 2.08 -11.96 10.26
C ILE A 51 1.10 -12.56 11.28
N GLU A 52 1.37 -12.42 12.57
CA GLU A 52 0.48 -12.87 13.64
C GLU A 52 -0.83 -12.05 13.73
N TYR A 53 -0.83 -10.81 13.22
CA TYR A 53 -1.99 -9.93 13.18
C TYR A 53 -2.78 -10.04 11.88
N ILE A 54 -2.29 -10.80 10.91
CA ILE A 54 -2.95 -11.02 9.62
C ILE A 54 -3.88 -12.23 9.72
N PRO A 55 -5.21 -12.06 9.49
CA PRO A 55 -6.16 -13.17 9.54
C PRO A 55 -5.96 -14.10 8.34
N LYS A 56 -5.43 -15.30 8.59
CA LYS A 56 -5.10 -16.29 7.55
C LYS A 56 -6.33 -17.00 6.98
N ASP A 57 -7.45 -16.98 7.71
CA ASP A 57 -8.73 -17.59 7.35
C ASP A 57 -9.59 -16.68 6.45
N ARG A 58 -9.13 -15.48 6.14
CA ARG A 58 -9.87 -14.51 5.33
C ARG A 58 -9.23 -14.30 3.96
N ILE A 59 -10.02 -13.79 3.02
CA ILE A 59 -9.53 -13.38 1.72
C ILE A 59 -8.85 -12.01 1.86
N ILE A 60 -7.53 -12.01 1.73
CA ILE A 60 -6.71 -10.79 1.81
C ILE A 60 -6.72 -10.11 0.44
N TYR A 61 -6.99 -8.82 0.42
CA TYR A 61 -6.81 -7.98 -0.76
C TYR A 61 -5.57 -7.08 -0.57
N GLU A 62 -4.54 -7.30 -1.40
CA GLU A 62 -3.40 -6.41 -1.56
C GLU A 62 -3.57 -5.66 -2.88
N PRO A 63 -4.12 -4.41 -2.85
CA PRO A 63 -4.57 -3.71 -4.05
C PRO A 63 -3.47 -3.01 -4.84
N PHE A 64 -2.32 -2.71 -4.22
CA PHE A 64 -1.26 -1.94 -4.89
C PHE A 64 -0.19 -2.87 -5.43
N TYR A 65 -0.40 -3.31 -6.67
CA TYR A 65 0.33 -4.43 -7.29
C TYR A 65 1.86 -4.26 -7.27
N GLY A 66 2.38 -3.06 -7.52
CA GLY A 66 3.81 -2.85 -7.63
C GLY A 66 4.46 -3.79 -8.67
N ASP A 67 5.39 -4.61 -8.23
CA ASP A 67 6.04 -5.67 -9.03
C ASP A 67 5.43 -7.08 -8.82
N GLY A 68 4.38 -7.18 -8.04
CA GLY A 68 3.72 -8.45 -7.69
C GLY A 68 4.38 -9.21 -6.55
N THR A 69 5.42 -8.68 -5.92
CA THR A 69 6.19 -9.38 -4.88
C THR A 69 5.43 -9.47 -3.56
N SER A 70 4.72 -8.42 -3.14
CA SER A 70 3.98 -8.41 -1.87
C SER A 70 2.97 -9.54 -1.75
N GLY A 71 2.18 -9.79 -2.79
CA GLY A 71 1.21 -10.89 -2.79
C GLY A 71 1.86 -12.27 -2.71
N LYS A 72 3.02 -12.46 -3.34
CA LYS A 72 3.79 -13.72 -3.25
C LYS A 72 4.30 -13.92 -1.83
N ILE A 73 4.87 -12.88 -1.22
CA ILE A 73 5.38 -12.93 0.15
C ILE A 73 4.26 -13.29 1.13
N LEU A 74 3.09 -12.64 1.04
CA LEU A 74 1.96 -12.95 1.90
C LEU A 74 1.53 -14.42 1.80
N LYS A 75 1.53 -15.00 0.58
CA LYS A 75 1.27 -16.44 0.37
C LYS A 75 2.34 -17.32 0.99
N GLU A 76 3.62 -16.98 0.81
CA GLU A 76 4.74 -17.71 1.44
C GLU A 76 4.66 -17.69 2.98
N LEU A 77 4.13 -16.62 3.56
CA LEU A 77 3.92 -16.47 5.00
C LEU A 77 2.66 -17.17 5.52
N GLY A 78 1.97 -17.92 4.65
CA GLY A 78 0.84 -18.77 5.01
C GLY A 78 -0.53 -18.10 4.87
N CYS A 79 -0.63 -17.00 4.14
CA CYS A 79 -1.93 -16.44 3.74
C CYS A 79 -2.38 -17.12 2.44
N GLU A 80 -3.25 -18.13 2.54
CA GLU A 80 -3.63 -18.94 1.38
C GLU A 80 -4.43 -18.16 0.33
N ASN A 81 -5.34 -17.29 0.79
CA ASN A 81 -6.28 -16.58 -0.06
C ASN A 81 -5.86 -15.11 -0.21
N VAL A 82 -4.93 -14.83 -1.14
CA VAL A 82 -4.47 -13.46 -1.45
C VAL A 82 -4.87 -13.08 -2.86
N ILE A 83 -5.68 -12.02 -2.98
CA ILE A 83 -5.98 -11.34 -4.23
C ILE A 83 -4.96 -10.22 -4.40
N HIS A 84 -4.13 -10.33 -5.42
CA HIS A 84 -3.09 -9.35 -5.74
C HIS A 84 -2.98 -9.29 -7.27
N GLU A 85 -3.69 -8.35 -7.85
CA GLU A 85 -3.89 -8.22 -9.29
C GLU A 85 -3.63 -6.77 -9.72
N PRO A 86 -3.16 -6.53 -10.95
CA PRO A 86 -2.91 -5.18 -11.48
C PRO A 86 -4.22 -4.48 -11.88
N ILE A 87 -5.08 -4.20 -10.91
CA ILE A 87 -6.37 -3.56 -11.08
C ILE A 87 -6.45 -2.30 -10.21
N ASP A 88 -7.31 -1.35 -10.60
CA ASP A 88 -7.44 -0.09 -9.88
C ASP A 88 -8.17 -0.28 -8.55
N PHE A 89 -7.51 0.07 -7.45
CA PHE A 89 -8.10 0.06 -6.10
C PHE A 89 -9.35 0.96 -5.99
N PHE A 90 -9.39 2.05 -6.72
CA PHE A 90 -10.50 3.00 -6.63
C PHE A 90 -11.75 2.52 -7.36
N GLU A 91 -11.63 1.59 -8.29
CA GLU A 91 -12.74 1.04 -9.07
C GLU A 91 -13.23 -0.32 -8.56
N HIS A 92 -12.36 -1.05 -7.84
CA HIS A 92 -12.65 -2.42 -7.40
C HIS A 92 -12.72 -2.55 -5.88
N ASP A 93 -13.61 -3.42 -5.41
CA ASP A 93 -13.75 -3.84 -4.03
C ASP A 93 -13.64 -5.36 -3.96
N LYS A 94 -12.52 -5.86 -3.43
CA LYS A 94 -12.23 -7.30 -3.33
C LYS A 94 -11.82 -7.69 -1.93
N GLY A 95 -11.86 -8.99 -1.65
CA GLY A 95 -11.43 -9.58 -0.39
C GLY A 95 -12.26 -9.17 0.83
N ASP A 96 -11.90 -9.71 1.96
CA ASP A 96 -12.55 -9.46 3.27
C ASP A 96 -11.75 -8.46 4.12
N VAL A 97 -10.45 -8.44 3.92
CA VAL A 97 -9.49 -7.56 4.63
C VAL A 97 -8.49 -6.98 3.64
N ILE A 98 -8.13 -5.71 3.81
CA ILE A 98 -7.22 -5.01 2.91
C ILE A 98 -5.87 -4.83 3.62
N ILE A 99 -4.80 -5.37 3.05
CA ILE A 99 -3.46 -5.32 3.63
C ILE A 99 -2.48 -4.84 2.57
N SER A 100 -1.85 -3.69 2.77
CA SER A 100 -1.00 -3.11 1.74
C SER A 100 -0.02 -2.05 2.23
N ASN A 101 0.91 -1.72 1.33
CA ASN A 101 1.75 -0.53 1.35
C ASN A 101 1.29 0.39 0.20
N PRO A 102 0.41 1.37 0.46
CA PRO A 102 -0.14 2.22 -0.59
C PRO A 102 0.88 3.26 -1.06
N PRO A 103 0.70 3.84 -2.26
CA PRO A 103 1.48 4.98 -2.69
C PRO A 103 1.25 6.19 -1.76
N PHE A 104 2.34 6.72 -1.20
CA PHE A 104 2.26 7.76 -0.16
C PHE A 104 1.77 9.11 -0.69
N THR A 105 1.86 9.34 -1.99
CA THR A 105 1.29 10.54 -2.63
C THR A 105 -0.24 10.53 -2.65
N LEU A 106 -0.88 9.36 -2.61
CA LEU A 106 -2.35 9.19 -2.63
C LEU A 106 -2.94 8.78 -1.27
N LYS A 107 -2.18 8.86 -0.19
CA LYS A 107 -2.61 8.34 1.12
C LYS A 107 -3.96 8.89 1.61
N LYS A 108 -4.27 10.16 1.33
CA LYS A 108 -5.55 10.76 1.72
C LYS A 108 -6.72 10.12 0.97
N GLU A 109 -6.59 9.96 -0.34
CA GLU A 109 -7.59 9.35 -1.23
C GLU A 109 -7.78 7.88 -0.86
N VAL A 110 -6.67 7.15 -0.62
CA VAL A 110 -6.68 5.75 -0.19
C VAL A 110 -7.45 5.59 1.12
N PHE A 111 -7.12 6.37 2.17
CA PHE A 111 -7.80 6.25 3.45
C PHE A 111 -9.26 6.70 3.40
N THR A 112 -9.59 7.65 2.55
CA THR A 112 -10.99 8.02 2.28
C THR A 112 -11.75 6.85 1.66
N ARG A 113 -11.14 6.16 0.67
CA ARG A 113 -11.73 4.97 0.04
C ARG A 113 -11.84 3.80 1.03
N LEU A 114 -10.79 3.50 1.80
CA LEU A 114 -10.80 2.46 2.83
C LEU A 114 -11.93 2.66 3.83
N LYS A 115 -12.13 3.91 4.28
CA LYS A 115 -13.23 4.26 5.17
C LYS A 115 -14.60 4.01 4.54
N ALA A 116 -14.76 4.38 3.27
CA ALA A 116 -16.00 4.16 2.52
C ALA A 116 -16.31 2.68 2.29
N LEU A 117 -15.29 1.85 2.07
CA LEU A 117 -15.44 0.39 1.95
C LEU A 117 -15.85 -0.28 3.26
N GLY A 118 -15.49 0.31 4.40
CA GLY A 118 -15.91 -0.19 5.72
C GLY A 118 -15.26 -1.51 6.15
N LYS A 119 -14.30 -2.04 5.38
CA LYS A 119 -13.59 -3.29 5.63
C LYS A 119 -12.42 -3.12 6.61
N PRO A 120 -12.06 -4.17 7.35
CA PRO A 120 -10.82 -4.18 8.12
C PRO A 120 -9.60 -3.95 7.22
N PHE A 121 -8.60 -3.26 7.74
CA PHE A 121 -7.37 -3.06 6.99
C PHE A 121 -6.11 -2.98 7.86
N ILE A 122 -4.95 -3.28 7.26
CA ILE A 122 -3.61 -2.94 7.73
C ILE A 122 -2.88 -2.20 6.60
N MET A 123 -2.48 -0.94 6.86
CA MET A 123 -1.76 -0.11 5.89
C MET A 123 -0.41 0.33 6.42
N ILE A 124 0.65 0.10 5.66
CA ILE A 124 1.98 0.65 5.95
C ILE A 124 2.01 2.08 5.45
N CYS A 125 2.18 3.04 6.35
CA CYS A 125 2.19 4.46 6.00
C CYS A 125 3.13 5.27 6.90
N PRO A 126 3.58 6.46 6.45
CA PRO A 126 4.44 7.33 7.24
C PRO A 126 3.85 7.63 8.62
N SER A 127 4.70 7.58 9.66
CA SER A 127 4.31 7.81 11.04
C SER A 127 3.67 9.18 11.27
N SER A 128 4.12 10.19 10.52
CA SER A 128 3.57 11.54 10.58
C SER A 128 2.10 11.65 10.13
N MET A 129 1.57 10.61 9.47
CA MET A 129 0.19 10.63 8.96
C MET A 129 -0.86 10.70 10.07
N ILE A 130 -0.59 10.11 11.26
CA ILE A 130 -1.53 10.10 12.38
C ILE A 130 -1.95 11.50 12.81
N ASN A 131 -1.07 12.48 12.66
CA ASN A 131 -1.31 13.87 13.08
C ASN A 131 -1.99 14.72 11.98
N THR A 132 -2.44 14.14 10.90
CA THR A 132 -3.09 14.89 9.82
C THR A 132 -4.57 15.15 10.09
N GLN A 133 -5.07 16.27 9.57
CA GLN A 133 -6.49 16.62 9.73
C GLN A 133 -7.43 15.58 9.10
N TYR A 134 -7.05 14.96 7.98
CA TYR A 134 -7.90 13.98 7.32
C TYR A 134 -7.99 12.68 8.13
N MET A 135 -6.91 12.22 8.77
CA MET A 135 -6.95 11.05 9.66
C MET A 135 -7.85 11.32 10.86
N ARG A 136 -7.71 12.48 11.49
CA ARG A 136 -8.62 12.90 12.56
C ARG A 136 -10.07 12.90 12.09
N LYS A 137 -10.36 13.52 10.94
CA LYS A 137 -11.74 13.60 10.41
C LYS A 137 -12.32 12.21 10.10
N LEU A 138 -11.52 11.28 9.63
CA LEU A 138 -11.98 9.93 9.23
C LEU A 138 -12.18 8.99 10.42
N PHE A 139 -11.38 9.12 11.48
CA PHE A 139 -11.28 8.07 12.52
C PHE A 139 -11.41 8.52 13.98
N SER A 140 -11.45 9.82 14.28
CA SER A 140 -11.44 10.27 15.69
C SER A 140 -12.78 10.14 16.42
N GLN A 141 -13.88 9.92 15.71
CA GLN A 141 -15.24 9.87 16.29
C GLN A 141 -15.95 8.56 15.96
N GLU A 142 -15.18 7.49 15.80
CA GLU A 142 -15.70 6.19 15.40
C GLU A 142 -15.78 5.22 16.57
N ASP A 143 -16.74 4.32 16.53
CA ASP A 143 -16.85 3.21 17.50
C ASP A 143 -15.66 2.25 17.41
N ALA A 144 -15.01 2.17 16.24
CA ALA A 144 -13.76 1.46 16.02
C ALA A 144 -12.61 2.45 15.81
N PRO A 145 -11.72 2.65 16.80
CA PRO A 145 -10.57 3.54 16.69
C PRO A 145 -9.54 2.98 15.69
N ILE A 146 -8.73 3.87 15.14
CA ILE A 146 -7.52 3.44 14.45
C ILE A 146 -6.54 2.86 15.48
N GLN A 147 -6.02 1.68 15.20
CA GLN A 147 -5.00 1.02 16.00
C GLN A 147 -3.67 1.09 15.27
N ILE A 148 -2.56 1.06 15.98
CA ILE A 148 -1.23 1.24 15.41
C ILE A 148 -0.30 0.13 15.88
N ILE A 149 0.39 -0.51 14.94
CA ILE A 149 1.54 -1.35 15.24
C ILE A 149 2.80 -0.57 14.87
N ILE A 150 3.69 -0.41 15.83
CA ILE A 150 4.95 0.32 15.71
C ILE A 150 6.05 -0.72 15.50
N PRO A 151 6.75 -0.71 14.35
CA PRO A 151 7.82 -1.66 14.09
C PRO A 151 9.01 -1.44 15.04
N LEU A 152 9.68 -2.51 15.45
CA LEU A 152 10.86 -2.45 16.30
C LEU A 152 11.99 -1.62 15.69
N LYS A 153 12.16 -1.73 14.38
CA LYS A 153 13.18 -1.01 13.59
C LYS A 153 12.50 -0.36 12.40
N ARG A 154 13.07 0.72 11.90
CA ARG A 154 12.60 1.39 10.69
C ARG A 154 12.50 0.41 9.53
N ILE A 155 11.35 0.37 8.86
CA ILE A 155 11.17 -0.45 7.65
C ILE A 155 12.09 0.09 6.56
N GLN A 156 12.98 -0.78 6.07
CA GLN A 156 13.92 -0.46 4.99
C GLN A 156 13.29 -0.89 3.66
N PHE A 157 12.54 0.02 3.04
CA PHE A 157 11.93 -0.24 1.74
C PHE A 157 12.99 -0.42 0.65
N ILE A 158 12.68 -1.26 -0.33
CA ILE A 158 13.52 -1.50 -1.49
C ILE A 158 13.17 -0.45 -2.54
N LYS A 159 14.11 0.49 -2.79
CA LYS A 159 13.90 1.50 -3.80
C LYS A 159 14.10 0.92 -5.19
N MET A 160 13.18 1.24 -6.08
CA MET A 160 13.26 0.87 -7.49
C MET A 160 13.58 2.10 -8.36
N ILE A 161 14.32 1.89 -9.42
CA ILE A 161 14.58 2.90 -10.46
C ILE A 161 14.29 2.22 -11.80
N ASP A 162 13.31 2.72 -12.53
CA ASP A 162 12.89 2.17 -13.83
C ASP A 162 12.60 0.65 -13.78
N GLY A 163 12.00 0.19 -12.67
CA GLY A 163 11.63 -1.21 -12.45
C GLY A 163 12.78 -2.14 -12.02
N VAL A 164 13.96 -1.58 -11.75
CA VAL A 164 15.12 -2.33 -11.27
C VAL A 164 15.49 -1.86 -9.86
N VAL A 165 15.96 -2.78 -9.02
CA VAL A 165 16.43 -2.43 -7.66
C VAL A 165 17.56 -1.43 -7.77
N ASP A 166 17.44 -0.29 -7.05
CA ASP A 166 18.48 0.72 -6.99
C ASP A 166 19.78 0.11 -6.44
N PRO A 167 20.87 0.05 -7.23
CA PRO A 167 22.13 -0.53 -6.77
C PRO A 167 22.77 0.25 -5.62
N ASP A 168 22.39 1.53 -5.44
CA ASP A 168 22.86 2.38 -4.35
C ASP A 168 21.85 2.47 -3.20
N GLN A 169 21.38 1.32 -2.71
CA GLN A 169 20.46 1.21 -1.56
C GLN A 169 21.02 1.71 -0.23
N LYS A 170 22.23 2.26 -0.20
CA LYS A 170 22.88 2.77 1.02
C LYS A 170 22.14 3.93 1.69
N ARG A 171 21.21 4.55 0.99
CA ARG A 171 20.34 5.59 1.57
C ARG A 171 19.06 4.95 2.08
N ALA A 172 19.06 4.60 3.37
CA ALA A 172 17.85 4.25 4.08
C ALA A 172 16.73 5.25 3.79
N CYS A 173 15.50 4.75 3.70
CA CYS A 173 14.34 5.63 3.61
C CYS A 173 14.36 6.65 4.74
N ASN A 174 14.26 7.94 4.42
CA ASN A 174 14.35 9.03 5.39
C ASN A 174 13.06 9.26 6.18
N PHE A 175 12.16 8.28 6.21
CA PHE A 175 10.88 8.37 6.91
C PHE A 175 10.60 7.09 7.71
N ASP A 176 9.95 7.27 8.84
CA ASP A 176 9.45 6.17 9.66
C ASP A 176 8.03 5.83 9.24
N CYS A 177 7.70 4.53 9.23
CA CYS A 177 6.35 4.05 8.96
C CYS A 177 5.80 3.28 10.15
N PHE A 178 4.46 3.35 10.29
CA PHE A 178 3.67 2.52 11.17
C PHE A 178 2.73 1.65 10.33
N TYR A 179 2.22 0.58 10.94
CA TYR A 179 1.07 -0.14 10.42
C TYR A 179 -0.19 0.47 11.03
N TYR A 180 -1.01 1.07 10.18
CA TYR A 180 -2.30 1.63 10.55
C TYR A 180 -3.36 0.55 10.39
N CYS A 181 -4.02 0.20 11.48
CA CYS A 181 -4.99 -0.89 11.55
C CYS A 181 -6.37 -0.35 11.90
N TRP A 182 -7.40 -0.83 11.24
CA TRP A 182 -8.77 -0.48 11.55
C TRP A 182 -9.66 -1.71 11.47
N LYS A 183 -10.55 -1.89 12.46
CA LYS A 183 -11.42 -3.07 12.59
C LYS A 183 -10.67 -4.42 12.61
N MET A 184 -9.39 -4.38 12.95
CA MET A 184 -8.57 -5.61 13.04
C MET A 184 -8.72 -6.30 14.40
N ASN A 185 -9.38 -5.65 15.37
CA ASN A 185 -9.58 -6.16 16.72
C ASN A 185 -8.27 -6.55 17.42
N LEU A 186 -7.25 -5.70 17.26
CA LEU A 186 -5.96 -5.90 17.91
C LEU A 186 -6.11 -5.81 19.44
N PRO A 187 -5.26 -6.50 20.22
CA PRO A 187 -5.38 -6.55 21.69
C PRO A 187 -5.16 -5.21 22.38
N ARG A 188 -4.56 -4.24 21.68
CA ARG A 188 -4.31 -2.88 22.17
C ARG A 188 -4.39 -1.87 21.03
N ASP A 189 -4.65 -0.60 21.37
CA ASP A 189 -4.67 0.48 20.37
C ASP A 189 -3.28 0.82 19.84
N ILE A 190 -2.24 0.63 20.65
CA ILE A 190 -0.84 0.75 20.24
C ILE A 190 -0.10 -0.51 20.63
N ILE A 191 0.54 -1.12 19.67
CA ILE A 191 1.39 -2.30 19.82
C ILE A 191 2.81 -1.92 19.42
N TRP A 192 3.77 -2.14 20.31
CA TRP A 192 5.20 -2.06 20.01
C TRP A 192 5.69 -3.46 19.70
N LEU A 193 6.24 -3.65 18.50
CA LEU A 193 6.86 -4.94 18.15
C LEU A 193 8.17 -5.09 18.91
N GLU A 194 8.37 -6.25 19.50
CA GLU A 194 9.57 -6.63 20.23
C GLU A 194 10.42 -7.60 19.40
N GLU A 195 11.68 -7.81 19.78
CA GLU A 195 12.48 -8.89 19.18
C GLU A 195 11.82 -10.24 19.48
N LEU A 196 11.68 -11.06 18.44
CA LEU A 196 11.27 -12.45 18.63
C LEU A 196 12.30 -13.12 19.54
N LYS A 197 11.84 -13.61 20.69
CA LYS A 197 12.68 -14.34 21.65
C LYS A 197 13.07 -15.70 21.13
#